data_88cb7249a0cad4ead58c313d8899ce2f
#
_entry.id   88cb7249a0cad4ead58c313d8899ce2f
#
_cell.length_a   1.000
_cell.length_b   1.000
_cell.length_c   1.000
_cell.angle_alpha   90.00
_cell.angle_beta   90.00
_cell.angle_gamma   90.00
#
_symmetry.space_group_name_H-M   'P 1'
#
loop_
_entity.id
_entity.type
_entity.pdbx_description
1 polymer ?
#
loop_
_entity_poly.entity_id
_entity_poly.type
_entity_poly.pdbx_seq_one_letter_code
_entity_poly.pdbx_strand_id
1 'polypeptide(L)'
;MAAVDSEAVHIQEILKDLIRSESPSGGEGTADDANSMVGKVHAAAAPHGTKVTSQAVGPNSENVIEVLEGVGSRAFVIEAHTDAVPPGGRRRWADGDPYSAAEGWVEYLGGDRVAVEVGSHRFEAGIRPRMSKIWEKHRTQRRRRILYGRGSFDNKGCVASALLAMGALARACKDLDVKLGGTVVAAYTVDEEESGSGIKRFACTPDSWLGTHGFLSGPRDREGMLTDVSAVALDGSYGWVPIVGHRGAVQLAVTTRGRAAHAATPELGVNAVTAMARIIVALTDGAEEVEERVGKALNPALLGPMTMAVGTTIAGGGVRAVHMDGAPSVERAGINAIPDWCEATIDIRFPQGPRYPSDVRETKDAVVAAVREYIEGTVDRGGWSYEIRELNSVPPVALAPSFEAAAALPLVHQERRRAGQVLGFEPDLETAPGGTDATFMIHQARIPTIVELGPAGGLSHDVHEFVEVDGVIEGGKILALLAIDRLGLAE
;
A
#
# COMPACT_ATOMS: atom_id res chain seq x y z
N MET A 1 -8.86 19.83 17.74
CA MET A 1 -9.42 20.59 16.61
C MET A 1 -8.70 21.94 16.44
N ALA A 2 -8.87 22.91 17.35
CA ALA A 2 -8.25 24.25 17.20
C ALA A 2 -6.72 24.23 17.02
N ALA A 3 -6.00 23.32 17.70
CA ALA A 3 -4.55 23.16 17.52
C ALA A 3 -4.19 22.73 16.10
N VAL A 4 -4.97 21.84 15.48
CA VAL A 4 -4.79 21.43 14.08
C VAL A 4 -5.07 22.59 13.13
N ASP A 5 -6.16 23.32 13.35
CA ASP A 5 -6.55 24.46 12.50
C ASP A 5 -5.46 25.56 12.51
N SER A 6 -4.79 25.76 13.64
CA SER A 6 -3.69 26.75 13.75
C SER A 6 -2.44 26.39 12.96
N GLU A 7 -2.20 25.10 12.71
CA GLU A 7 -1.04 24.59 11.98
C GLU A 7 -1.35 24.32 10.48
N ALA A 8 -2.61 24.48 10.06
CA ALA A 8 -3.06 24.07 8.71
C ALA A 8 -2.30 24.75 7.55
N VAL A 9 -1.89 26.02 7.71
CA VAL A 9 -1.09 26.72 6.68
C VAL A 9 0.34 26.18 6.66
N HIS A 10 0.92 25.95 7.83
CA HIS A 10 2.27 25.46 7.97
C HIS A 10 2.42 24.05 7.39
N ILE A 11 1.45 23.16 7.61
CA ILE A 11 1.49 21.80 7.08
C ILE A 11 1.41 21.75 5.54
N GLN A 12 0.74 22.71 4.89
CA GLN A 12 0.74 22.79 3.43
C GLN A 12 2.13 23.08 2.87
N GLU A 13 2.91 23.95 3.51
CA GLU A 13 4.29 24.22 3.10
C GLU A 13 5.21 23.04 3.37
N ILE A 14 5.02 22.34 4.51
CA ILE A 14 5.73 21.08 4.77
C ILE A 14 5.40 20.06 3.67
N LEU A 15 4.13 19.85 3.35
CA LEU A 15 3.74 18.89 2.31
C LEU A 15 4.33 19.24 0.94
N LYS A 16 4.34 20.52 0.55
CA LYS A 16 5.02 20.97 -0.68
C LYS A 16 6.51 20.63 -0.65
N ASP A 17 7.16 20.82 0.49
CA ASP A 17 8.57 20.52 0.63
C ASP A 17 8.86 19.02 0.58
N LEU A 18 7.99 18.19 1.15
CA LEU A 18 8.04 16.74 1.02
C LEU A 18 7.83 16.30 -0.44
N ILE A 19 6.84 16.84 -1.16
CA ILE A 19 6.57 16.49 -2.57
C ILE A 19 7.78 16.82 -3.45
N ARG A 20 8.48 17.93 -3.18
CA ARG A 20 9.69 18.31 -3.92
C ARG A 20 10.90 17.41 -3.69
N SER A 21 10.83 16.51 -2.70
CA SER A 21 11.87 15.51 -2.47
C SER A 21 11.64 14.28 -3.32
N GLU A 22 12.60 13.92 -4.13
CA GLU A 22 12.67 12.60 -4.76
C GLU A 22 13.03 11.56 -3.69
N SER A 23 12.24 10.50 -3.56
CA SER A 23 12.39 9.50 -2.50
C SER A 23 12.11 8.09 -3.04
N PRO A 24 12.94 7.54 -3.93
CA PRO A 24 12.79 6.16 -4.36
C PRO A 24 13.11 5.20 -3.21
N SER A 25 12.51 4.01 -3.20
CA SER A 25 12.79 2.98 -2.21
C SER A 25 14.28 2.70 -2.07
N GLY A 26 14.80 2.67 -0.84
CA GLY A 26 16.22 2.54 -0.55
C GLY A 26 17.08 3.79 -0.82
N GLY A 27 16.46 4.90 -1.21
CA GLY A 27 17.10 6.18 -1.50
C GLY A 27 16.46 7.40 -0.82
N GLU A 28 15.64 7.17 0.22
CA GLU A 28 14.90 8.20 0.95
C GLU A 28 15.81 9.16 1.75
N GLY A 29 17.03 8.73 1.99
CA GLY A 29 18.07 9.52 2.68
C GLY A 29 18.17 9.24 4.17
N THR A 30 18.87 10.12 4.87
CA THR A 30 19.13 10.04 6.31
C THR A 30 18.68 11.32 7.02
N ALA A 31 18.51 11.26 8.34
CA ALA A 31 18.10 12.40 9.16
C ALA A 31 19.10 13.58 9.10
N ASP A 32 20.37 13.30 8.83
CA ASP A 32 21.43 14.32 8.73
C ASP A 32 21.45 15.04 7.36
N ASP A 33 20.79 14.48 6.32
CA ASP A 33 20.66 15.11 5.02
C ASP A 33 19.38 15.96 4.93
N ALA A 34 19.49 17.24 5.22
CA ALA A 34 18.36 18.18 5.21
C ALA A 34 17.62 18.30 3.86
N ASN A 35 18.20 17.82 2.76
CA ASN A 35 17.56 17.83 1.42
C ASN A 35 16.84 16.50 1.11
N SER A 36 17.13 15.46 1.85
CA SER A 36 16.47 14.16 1.69
C SER A 36 15.04 14.17 2.25
N MET A 37 14.24 13.19 1.85
CA MET A 37 12.89 13.00 2.39
C MET A 37 12.94 12.77 3.89
N VAL A 38 13.79 11.87 4.35
CA VAL A 38 13.99 11.54 5.77
C VAL A 38 14.43 12.76 6.58
N GLY A 39 15.41 13.53 6.09
CA GLY A 39 15.86 14.75 6.76
C GLY A 39 14.77 15.82 6.90
N LYS A 40 13.92 15.97 5.88
CA LYS A 40 12.78 16.90 5.92
C LYS A 40 11.71 16.46 6.91
N VAL A 41 11.37 15.16 6.95
CA VAL A 41 10.44 14.61 7.95
C VAL A 41 11.00 14.81 9.36
N HIS A 42 12.28 14.52 9.58
CA HIS A 42 12.94 14.74 10.87
C HIS A 42 12.91 16.22 11.30
N ALA A 43 13.20 17.13 10.36
CA ALA A 43 13.15 18.57 10.61
C ALA A 43 11.73 19.08 10.89
N ALA A 44 10.71 18.52 10.23
CA ALA A 44 9.30 18.87 10.45
C ALA A 44 8.79 18.41 11.82
N ALA A 45 9.22 17.24 12.30
CA ALA A 45 8.85 16.70 13.61
C ALA A 45 9.58 17.39 14.79
N ALA A 46 10.80 17.84 14.61
CA ALA A 46 11.63 18.41 15.67
C ALA A 46 10.98 19.56 16.49
N PRO A 47 10.20 20.50 15.90
CA PRO A 47 9.55 21.58 16.65
C PRO A 47 8.39 21.15 17.54
N HIS A 48 7.86 19.93 17.41
CA HIS A 48 6.66 19.49 18.15
C HIS A 48 6.90 19.36 19.66
N GLY A 49 8.16 19.28 20.10
CA GLY A 49 8.52 19.05 21.52
C GLY A 49 8.33 17.59 21.95
N THR A 50 8.24 16.70 21.00
CA THR A 50 8.24 15.23 21.13
C THR A 50 9.67 14.70 21.09
N LYS A 51 9.84 13.40 21.31
CA LYS A 51 11.15 12.75 21.14
C LYS A 51 11.24 12.22 19.70
N VAL A 52 12.16 12.78 18.93
CA VAL A 52 12.41 12.37 17.53
C VAL A 52 13.73 11.63 17.44
N THR A 53 13.74 10.47 16.80
CA THR A 53 14.92 9.63 16.59
C THR A 53 14.91 9.06 15.17
N SER A 54 16.08 8.72 14.64
CA SER A 54 16.19 7.93 13.41
C SER A 54 16.59 6.48 13.70
N GLN A 55 16.24 5.58 12.78
CA GLN A 55 16.59 4.17 12.84
C GLN A 55 17.13 3.72 11.48
N ALA A 56 18.40 3.35 11.43
CA ALA A 56 19.03 2.86 10.20
C ALA A 56 18.34 1.59 9.68
N VAL A 57 17.98 1.59 8.41
CA VAL A 57 17.39 0.47 7.66
C VAL A 57 18.34 0.02 6.57
N GLY A 58 18.89 0.93 5.80
CA GLY A 58 19.85 0.69 4.73
C GLY A 58 20.99 1.71 4.73
N PRO A 59 21.92 1.62 3.77
CA PRO A 59 23.06 2.53 3.69
C PRO A 59 22.68 4.01 3.51
N ASN A 60 21.54 4.28 2.90
CA ASN A 60 21.02 5.63 2.63
C ASN A 60 19.50 5.67 2.87
N SER A 61 19.05 5.04 3.95
CA SER A 61 17.64 4.86 4.24
C SER A 61 17.44 4.67 5.73
N GLU A 62 16.69 5.56 6.37
CA GLU A 62 16.39 5.57 7.82
C GLU A 62 14.91 5.79 8.05
N ASN A 63 14.31 5.04 8.98
CA ASN A 63 13.02 5.40 9.55
C ASN A 63 13.18 6.64 10.46
N VAL A 64 12.20 7.52 10.43
CA VAL A 64 12.06 8.57 11.47
C VAL A 64 10.98 8.12 12.45
N ILE A 65 11.26 8.19 13.74
CA ILE A 65 10.34 7.78 14.78
C ILE A 65 10.13 8.93 15.74
N GLU A 66 8.87 9.38 15.84
CA GLU A 66 8.45 10.47 16.69
C GLU A 66 7.58 9.92 17.83
N VAL A 67 7.89 10.25 19.09
CA VAL A 67 7.25 9.71 20.27
C VAL A 67 6.71 10.82 21.14
N LEU A 68 5.40 10.78 21.41
CA LEU A 68 4.74 11.58 22.45
C LEU A 68 4.49 10.66 23.64
N GLU A 69 5.35 10.76 24.65
CA GLU A 69 5.27 9.91 25.85
C GLU A 69 4.08 10.29 26.73
N GLY A 70 3.29 9.30 27.12
CA GLY A 70 2.23 9.41 28.09
C GLY A 70 2.49 8.54 29.33
N VAL A 71 1.43 8.18 30.06
CA VAL A 71 1.50 7.36 31.27
C VAL A 71 0.98 5.94 31.00
N GLY A 72 1.68 4.92 31.51
CA GLY A 72 1.26 3.52 31.37
C GLY A 72 1.85 2.82 30.15
N SER A 73 1.40 1.58 29.92
CA SER A 73 1.96 0.65 28.93
C SER A 73 1.28 0.69 27.57
N ARG A 74 0.12 1.36 27.44
CA ARG A 74 -0.62 1.39 26.19
C ARG A 74 0.12 2.22 25.14
N ALA A 75 0.01 1.79 23.86
CA ALA A 75 0.55 2.56 22.74
C ALA A 75 -0.44 2.62 21.58
N PHE A 76 -0.40 3.74 20.88
CA PHE A 76 -1.06 3.92 19.59
C PHE A 76 -0.02 4.30 18.56
N VAL A 77 0.11 3.49 17.51
CA VAL A 77 1.08 3.65 16.44
C VAL A 77 0.39 4.25 15.21
N ILE A 78 0.96 5.32 14.69
CA ILE A 78 0.60 5.92 13.41
C ILE A 78 1.79 5.65 12.48
N GLU A 79 1.61 4.82 11.48
CA GLU A 79 2.65 4.47 10.53
C GLU A 79 2.33 5.11 9.17
N ALA A 80 3.35 5.63 8.48
CA ALA A 80 3.27 6.17 7.12
C ALA A 80 4.62 6.03 6.43
N HIS A 81 4.63 5.44 5.23
CA HIS A 81 5.88 5.32 4.47
C HIS A 81 6.28 6.63 3.78
N THR A 82 7.56 6.76 3.49
CA THR A 82 8.19 7.99 2.97
C THR A 82 8.71 7.85 1.55
N ASP A 83 8.85 6.62 1.07
CA ASP A 83 9.24 6.35 -0.31
C ASP A 83 8.06 6.53 -1.29
N ALA A 84 8.37 6.56 -2.55
CA ALA A 84 7.42 6.63 -3.64
C ALA A 84 8.01 5.97 -4.89
N VAL A 85 7.16 5.35 -5.70
CA VAL A 85 7.57 4.76 -6.98
C VAL A 85 8.17 5.80 -7.92
N PRO A 86 9.04 5.39 -8.88
CA PRO A 86 9.59 6.28 -9.88
C PRO A 86 8.51 7.07 -10.63
N PRO A 87 8.76 8.34 -10.98
CA PRO A 87 7.74 9.23 -11.58
C PRO A 87 7.40 8.90 -13.04
N GLY A 88 8.12 7.97 -13.65
CA GLY A 88 8.02 7.72 -15.08
C GLY A 88 8.61 8.86 -15.92
N GLY A 89 8.17 8.98 -17.16
CA GLY A 89 8.71 10.00 -18.07
C GLY A 89 8.30 11.43 -17.66
N ARG A 90 9.24 12.27 -17.25
CA ARG A 90 8.99 13.67 -16.80
C ARG A 90 8.11 14.46 -17.78
N ARG A 91 8.29 14.30 -19.10
CA ARG A 91 7.51 15.00 -20.14
C ARG A 91 6.03 14.62 -20.18
N ARG A 92 5.62 13.57 -19.47
CA ARG A 92 4.22 13.16 -19.36
C ARG A 92 3.47 13.94 -18.28
N TRP A 93 4.16 14.62 -17.36
CA TRP A 93 3.58 15.44 -16.33
C TRP A 93 3.13 16.79 -16.88
N ALA A 94 1.98 17.31 -16.42
CA ALA A 94 1.33 18.49 -16.97
C ALA A 94 2.24 19.72 -17.03
N ASP A 95 3.08 19.90 -16.00
CA ASP A 95 4.05 21.01 -15.91
C ASP A 95 5.50 20.58 -16.25
N GLY A 96 5.70 19.31 -16.64
CA GLY A 96 7.01 18.76 -16.98
C GLY A 96 7.88 18.41 -15.78
N ASP A 97 7.40 18.64 -14.55
CA ASP A 97 8.12 18.34 -13.30
C ASP A 97 7.27 17.51 -12.35
N PRO A 98 7.58 16.21 -12.16
CA PRO A 98 6.85 15.33 -11.23
C PRO A 98 6.96 15.75 -9.75
N TYR A 99 7.88 16.64 -9.41
CA TYR A 99 8.14 17.09 -8.05
C TYR A 99 7.87 18.59 -7.85
N SER A 100 7.04 19.19 -8.71
CA SER A 100 6.73 20.63 -8.67
C SER A 100 6.00 21.06 -7.40
N ALA A 101 5.24 20.17 -6.77
CA ALA A 101 4.31 20.48 -5.70
C ALA A 101 3.32 21.61 -6.08
N ALA A 102 2.87 21.58 -7.33
CA ALA A 102 2.02 22.62 -7.87
C ALA A 102 0.63 22.61 -7.21
N GLU A 103 0.09 23.78 -6.94
CA GLU A 103 -1.28 23.95 -6.49
C GLU A 103 -2.25 23.78 -7.66
N GLY A 104 -3.39 23.16 -7.40
CA GLY A 104 -4.39 22.90 -8.42
C GLY A 104 -5.76 22.62 -7.84
N TRP A 105 -6.63 22.12 -8.69
CA TRP A 105 -7.98 21.75 -8.35
C TRP A 105 -8.34 20.39 -8.94
N VAL A 106 -9.09 19.60 -8.19
CA VAL A 106 -9.80 18.43 -8.69
C VAL A 106 -11.30 18.71 -8.70
N GLU A 107 -11.97 18.32 -9.78
CA GLU A 107 -13.43 18.36 -9.91
C GLU A 107 -13.94 16.93 -10.16
N TYR A 108 -14.85 16.45 -9.33
CA TYR A 108 -15.47 15.15 -9.47
C TYR A 108 -16.63 15.23 -10.45
N LEU A 109 -16.48 14.55 -11.60
CA LEU A 109 -17.43 14.63 -12.71
C LEU A 109 -18.60 13.64 -12.60
N GLY A 110 -18.52 12.71 -11.62
CA GLY A 110 -19.42 11.56 -11.47
C GLY A 110 -18.95 10.35 -12.27
N GLY A 111 -19.42 9.19 -11.88
CA GLY A 111 -18.85 7.92 -12.36
C GLY A 111 -17.38 7.83 -12.05
N ASP A 112 -16.53 7.11 -12.31
CA ASP A 112 -15.11 7.01 -11.88
C ASP A 112 -14.20 8.07 -12.54
N ARG A 113 -14.67 9.32 -12.71
CA ARG A 113 -13.97 10.38 -13.47
C ARG A 113 -13.77 11.64 -12.67
N VAL A 114 -12.60 12.23 -12.83
CA VAL A 114 -12.22 13.55 -12.31
C VAL A 114 -11.67 14.42 -13.44
N ALA A 115 -11.81 15.73 -13.29
CA ALA A 115 -11.02 16.72 -14.01
C ALA A 115 -9.99 17.32 -13.05
N VAL A 116 -8.73 17.32 -13.44
CA VAL A 116 -7.63 17.90 -12.68
C VAL A 116 -7.13 19.14 -13.41
N GLU A 117 -6.97 20.24 -12.67
CA GLU A 117 -6.47 21.52 -13.17
C GLU A 117 -5.19 21.88 -12.44
N VAL A 118 -4.10 22.06 -13.16
CA VAL A 118 -2.78 22.45 -12.64
C VAL A 118 -2.20 23.52 -13.56
N GLY A 119 -2.00 24.73 -13.04
CA GLY A 119 -1.56 25.86 -13.86
C GLY A 119 -2.54 26.15 -15.01
N SER A 120 -2.05 26.09 -16.24
CA SER A 120 -2.86 26.26 -17.47
C SER A 120 -3.40 24.92 -18.03
N HIS A 121 -3.07 23.79 -17.41
CA HIS A 121 -3.43 22.46 -17.91
C HIS A 121 -4.71 21.97 -17.23
N ARG A 122 -5.63 21.41 -18.02
CA ARG A 122 -6.81 20.69 -17.57
C ARG A 122 -6.88 19.37 -18.31
N PHE A 123 -7.01 18.29 -17.56
CA PHE A 123 -7.16 16.94 -18.12
C PHE A 123 -8.17 16.14 -17.32
N GLU A 124 -8.73 15.11 -17.93
CA GLU A 124 -9.64 14.18 -17.29
C GLU A 124 -8.95 12.84 -17.08
N ALA A 125 -9.21 12.21 -15.95
CA ALA A 125 -8.65 10.91 -15.58
C ALA A 125 -9.70 10.03 -14.92
N GLY A 126 -9.50 8.72 -14.98
CA GLY A 126 -10.21 7.76 -14.18
C GLY A 126 -9.64 7.72 -12.76
N ILE A 127 -10.53 7.61 -11.78
CA ILE A 127 -10.17 7.33 -10.38
C ILE A 127 -10.70 5.97 -9.96
N ARG A 128 -10.23 5.46 -8.83
CA ARG A 128 -10.77 4.21 -8.29
C ARG A 128 -12.29 4.35 -8.06
N PRO A 129 -13.12 3.38 -8.50
CA PRO A 129 -14.59 3.45 -8.46
C PRO A 129 -15.18 3.80 -7.09
N ARG A 130 -14.49 3.46 -6.02
CA ARG A 130 -14.94 3.69 -4.65
C ARG A 130 -14.86 5.15 -4.22
N MET A 131 -13.86 5.88 -4.73
CA MET A 131 -13.75 7.33 -4.52
C MET A 131 -14.97 8.08 -5.05
N SER A 132 -15.42 7.77 -6.26
CA SER A 132 -16.59 8.40 -6.86
C SER A 132 -17.85 8.14 -6.05
N LYS A 133 -18.05 6.93 -5.53
CA LYS A 133 -19.22 6.59 -4.69
C LYS A 133 -19.26 7.39 -3.39
N ILE A 134 -18.11 7.57 -2.72
CA ILE A 134 -18.00 8.37 -1.50
C ILE A 134 -18.35 9.82 -1.81
N TRP A 135 -17.83 10.37 -2.91
CA TRP A 135 -18.13 11.71 -3.34
C TRP A 135 -19.61 11.92 -3.67
N GLU A 136 -20.19 11.05 -4.48
CA GLU A 136 -21.60 11.12 -4.85
C GLU A 136 -22.54 11.01 -3.65
N LYS A 137 -22.19 10.18 -2.67
CA LYS A 137 -23.02 9.93 -1.49
C LYS A 137 -22.91 11.01 -0.43
N HIS A 138 -21.73 11.57 -0.19
CA HIS A 138 -21.47 12.31 1.05
C HIS A 138 -20.90 13.71 0.88
N ARG A 139 -20.34 14.08 -0.26
CA ARG A 139 -19.68 15.37 -0.42
C ARG A 139 -20.45 16.31 -1.35
N THR A 140 -20.78 17.49 -0.85
CA THR A 140 -21.49 18.53 -1.60
C THR A 140 -20.57 19.38 -2.48
N GLN A 141 -19.30 19.54 -2.08
CA GLN A 141 -18.32 20.28 -2.85
C GLN A 141 -17.64 19.36 -3.84
N ARG A 142 -17.98 19.51 -5.11
CA ARG A 142 -17.35 18.72 -6.19
C ARG A 142 -15.96 19.18 -6.57
N ARG A 143 -15.59 20.42 -6.27
CA ARG A 143 -14.27 20.99 -6.60
C ARG A 143 -13.47 21.20 -5.31
N ARG A 144 -12.24 20.64 -5.26
CA ARG A 144 -11.36 20.64 -4.09
C ARG A 144 -9.94 21.09 -4.48
N ARG A 145 -9.27 21.78 -3.55
CA ARG A 145 -7.86 22.16 -3.71
C ARG A 145 -6.96 20.94 -3.60
N ILE A 146 -5.96 20.88 -4.45
CA ILE A 146 -4.97 19.78 -4.47
C ILE A 146 -3.54 20.31 -4.45
N LEU A 147 -2.63 19.45 -4.00
CA LEU A 147 -1.22 19.50 -4.34
C LEU A 147 -0.89 18.36 -5.28
N TYR A 148 -0.16 18.68 -6.33
CA TYR A 148 0.14 17.83 -7.46
C TYR A 148 1.62 17.45 -7.46
N GLY A 149 1.92 16.18 -7.74
CA GLY A 149 3.27 15.67 -7.87
C GLY A 149 3.41 14.21 -7.40
N ARG A 150 4.50 13.56 -7.77
CA ARG A 150 4.80 12.18 -7.38
C ARG A 150 4.90 12.05 -5.86
N GLY A 151 4.25 11.01 -5.32
CA GLY A 151 4.18 10.74 -3.91
C GLY A 151 3.23 11.68 -3.14
N SER A 152 2.53 12.61 -3.81
CA SER A 152 1.63 13.54 -3.11
C SER A 152 0.49 12.81 -2.40
N PHE A 153 -0.09 11.80 -3.02
CA PHE A 153 -1.16 10.95 -2.51
C PHE A 153 -0.58 9.71 -1.82
N ASP A 154 0.35 9.06 -2.46
CA ASP A 154 1.00 7.84 -2.03
C ASP A 154 2.51 8.11 -1.86
N ASN A 155 2.98 8.56 -0.64
CA ASN A 155 2.27 8.61 0.63
C ASN A 155 2.54 9.92 1.42
N LYS A 156 3.10 10.98 0.80
CA LYS A 156 3.53 12.22 1.50
C LYS A 156 2.39 13.01 2.14
N GLY A 157 1.17 12.89 1.57
CA GLY A 157 -0.05 13.43 2.18
C GLY A 157 -0.38 12.78 3.52
N CYS A 158 -0.18 11.49 3.65
CA CYS A 158 -0.33 10.73 4.89
C CYS A 158 0.74 11.12 5.91
N VAL A 159 2.02 11.22 5.47
CA VAL A 159 3.12 11.71 6.31
C VAL A 159 2.80 13.09 6.88
N ALA A 160 2.31 14.01 6.05
CA ALA A 160 1.92 15.35 6.52
C ALA A 160 0.74 15.30 7.51
N SER A 161 -0.24 14.42 7.30
CA SER A 161 -1.36 14.23 8.25
C SER A 161 -0.88 13.71 9.61
N ALA A 162 0.08 12.77 9.61
CA ALA A 162 0.67 12.24 10.84
C ALA A 162 1.48 13.31 11.59
N LEU A 163 2.33 14.06 10.89
CA LEU A 163 3.07 15.18 11.45
C LEU A 163 2.13 16.22 12.11
N LEU A 164 1.06 16.57 11.40
CA LEU A 164 0.05 17.51 11.91
C LEU A 164 -0.65 16.97 13.17
N ALA A 165 -0.98 15.69 13.21
CA ALA A 165 -1.59 15.04 14.38
C ALA A 165 -0.64 15.06 15.58
N MET A 166 0.63 14.71 15.40
CA MET A 166 1.64 14.66 16.44
C MET A 166 1.92 16.05 17.05
N GLY A 167 2.15 17.06 16.20
CA GLY A 167 2.35 18.43 16.65
C GLY A 167 1.14 18.99 17.40
N ALA A 168 -0.09 18.74 16.88
CA ALA A 168 -1.30 19.20 17.54
C ALA A 168 -1.56 18.50 18.88
N LEU A 169 -1.29 17.20 19.00
CA LEU A 169 -1.39 16.45 20.26
C LEU A 169 -0.40 16.96 21.30
N ALA A 170 0.87 17.09 20.92
CA ALA A 170 1.92 17.58 21.82
C ALA A 170 1.62 18.98 22.34
N ARG A 171 1.17 19.87 21.44
CA ARG A 171 0.75 21.22 21.81
C ARG A 171 -0.48 21.21 22.73
N ALA A 172 -1.51 20.43 22.42
CA ALA A 172 -2.71 20.35 23.24
C ALA A 172 -2.40 19.80 24.65
N CYS A 173 -1.57 18.77 24.76
CA CYS A 173 -1.12 18.24 26.05
C CYS A 173 -0.40 19.29 26.87
N LYS A 174 0.49 20.07 26.25
CA LYS A 174 1.24 21.15 26.89
C LYS A 174 0.33 22.30 27.32
N ASP A 175 -0.55 22.78 26.43
CA ASP A 175 -1.39 23.96 26.69
C ASP A 175 -2.46 23.68 27.77
N LEU A 176 -2.92 22.44 27.89
CA LEU A 176 -3.90 21.99 28.87
C LEU A 176 -3.28 21.38 30.15
N ASP A 177 -1.96 21.27 30.20
CA ASP A 177 -1.22 20.62 31.27
C ASP A 177 -1.74 19.18 31.58
N VAL A 178 -1.96 18.39 30.53
CA VAL A 178 -2.45 17.01 30.63
C VAL A 178 -1.49 16.03 29.97
N LYS A 179 -1.56 14.78 30.39
CA LYS A 179 -0.85 13.66 29.74
C LYS A 179 -1.84 12.65 29.18
N LEU A 180 -1.46 11.97 28.10
CA LEU A 180 -2.18 10.81 27.60
C LEU A 180 -1.96 9.60 28.52
N GLY A 181 -2.95 8.74 28.63
CA GLY A 181 -2.88 7.48 29.38
C GLY A 181 -2.12 6.37 28.65
N GLY A 182 -1.19 6.73 27.76
CA GLY A 182 -0.32 5.87 26.99
C GLY A 182 0.50 6.67 25.99
N THR A 183 1.35 6.01 25.22
CA THR A 183 2.32 6.63 24.30
C THR A 183 1.78 6.64 22.89
N VAL A 184 1.89 7.79 22.18
CA VAL A 184 1.70 7.83 20.71
C VAL A 184 3.05 7.73 20.03
N VAL A 185 3.15 6.83 19.06
CA VAL A 185 4.35 6.65 18.24
C VAL A 185 3.98 6.88 16.78
N ALA A 186 4.56 7.90 16.16
CA ALA A 186 4.52 8.04 14.71
C ALA A 186 5.79 7.43 14.12
N ALA A 187 5.63 6.49 13.19
CA ALA A 187 6.72 5.85 12.47
C ALA A 187 6.63 6.25 11.00
N TYR A 188 7.60 7.00 10.55
CA TYR A 188 7.76 7.36 9.14
C TYR A 188 8.76 6.38 8.55
N THR A 189 8.22 5.36 7.90
CA THR A 189 8.97 4.20 7.43
C THR A 189 9.51 4.41 6.03
N VAL A 190 10.47 3.59 5.64
CA VAL A 190 11.11 3.60 4.32
C VAL A 190 10.86 2.27 3.61
N ASP A 191 10.94 2.25 2.26
CA ASP A 191 10.97 1.04 1.44
C ASP A 191 9.68 0.19 1.54
N GLU A 192 8.51 0.81 1.62
CA GLU A 192 7.21 0.12 1.54
C GLU A 192 6.98 -0.43 0.14
N GLU A 193 7.21 0.39 -0.89
CA GLU A 193 6.90 0.14 -2.29
C GLU A 193 7.67 -1.06 -2.91
N GLU A 194 8.72 -1.54 -2.26
CA GLU A 194 9.51 -2.68 -2.74
C GLU A 194 9.54 -3.85 -1.75
N SER A 195 10.09 -3.67 -0.55
CA SER A 195 10.37 -4.81 0.33
C SER A 195 9.78 -4.73 1.74
N GLY A 196 9.32 -3.56 2.19
CA GLY A 196 8.86 -3.32 3.55
C GLY A 196 9.99 -3.46 4.58
N SER A 197 11.23 -3.12 4.22
CA SER A 197 12.36 -3.26 5.14
C SER A 197 12.24 -2.28 6.32
N GLY A 198 11.68 -1.09 6.10
CA GLY A 198 11.44 -0.08 7.11
C GLY A 198 10.51 -0.56 8.21
N ILE A 199 9.31 -1.01 7.84
CA ILE A 199 8.33 -1.52 8.82
C ILE A 199 8.82 -2.79 9.53
N LYS A 200 9.53 -3.68 8.82
CA LYS A 200 10.13 -4.87 9.44
C LYS A 200 11.14 -4.48 10.52
N ARG A 201 11.98 -3.50 10.23
CA ARG A 201 12.97 -2.98 11.18
C ARG A 201 12.31 -2.24 12.35
N PHE A 202 11.18 -1.55 12.10
CA PHE A 202 10.42 -0.85 13.13
C PHE A 202 9.66 -1.80 14.06
N ALA A 203 8.97 -2.83 13.54
CA ALA A 203 7.95 -3.55 14.29
C ALA A 203 8.11 -5.08 14.38
N CYS A 204 8.82 -5.75 13.43
CA CYS A 204 8.57 -7.17 13.22
C CYS A 204 9.51 -8.14 13.95
N THR A 205 10.63 -7.68 14.47
CA THR A 205 11.63 -8.55 15.13
C THR A 205 11.81 -8.18 16.59
N PRO A 206 12.31 -9.09 17.45
CA PRO A 206 12.59 -8.76 18.85
C PRO A 206 13.58 -7.61 19.03
N ASP A 207 14.48 -7.40 18.08
CA ASP A 207 15.45 -6.30 18.02
C ASP A 207 14.93 -5.10 17.23
N SER A 208 13.65 -5.12 16.79
CA SER A 208 12.97 -3.98 16.19
C SER A 208 12.83 -2.83 17.19
N TRP A 209 12.49 -1.65 16.67
CA TRP A 209 12.29 -0.49 17.55
C TRP A 209 11.19 -0.75 18.58
N LEU A 210 10.02 -1.25 18.18
CA LEU A 210 8.94 -1.58 19.12
C LEU A 210 9.33 -2.70 20.11
N GLY A 211 10.12 -3.68 19.64
CA GLY A 211 10.62 -4.79 20.50
C GLY A 211 11.55 -4.29 21.60
N THR A 212 12.56 -3.49 21.25
CA THR A 212 13.57 -2.96 22.19
C THR A 212 12.99 -1.92 23.16
N HIS A 213 11.87 -1.26 22.81
CA HIS A 213 11.15 -0.35 23.69
C HIS A 213 10.02 -1.02 24.49
N GLY A 214 9.91 -2.35 24.42
CA GLY A 214 9.01 -3.15 25.26
C GLY A 214 7.57 -3.22 24.76
N PHE A 215 7.20 -2.56 23.67
CA PHE A 215 5.81 -2.54 23.17
C PHE A 215 5.33 -3.91 22.65
N LEU A 216 6.21 -4.80 22.25
CA LEU A 216 5.84 -6.14 21.78
C LEU A 216 5.69 -7.18 22.91
N SER A 217 5.99 -6.81 24.16
CA SER A 217 5.94 -7.69 25.32
C SER A 217 4.62 -7.64 26.10
N GLY A 218 3.65 -6.87 25.60
CA GLY A 218 2.36 -6.65 26.24
C GLY A 218 1.43 -7.87 26.27
N PRO A 219 0.27 -7.74 26.94
CA PRO A 219 -0.74 -8.79 27.02
C PRO A 219 -1.34 -9.07 25.63
N ARG A 220 -1.77 -10.33 25.43
CA ARG A 220 -2.33 -10.80 24.17
C ARG A 220 -3.70 -11.43 24.38
N ASP A 221 -4.54 -11.33 23.37
CA ASP A 221 -5.82 -12.02 23.29
C ASP A 221 -5.67 -13.50 22.93
N ARG A 222 -6.81 -14.19 22.72
CA ARG A 222 -6.84 -15.62 22.38
C ARG A 222 -6.24 -15.94 21.00
N GLU A 223 -6.18 -14.95 20.11
CA GLU A 223 -5.61 -15.05 18.76
C GLU A 223 -4.13 -14.63 18.73
N GLY A 224 -3.59 -14.26 19.90
CA GLY A 224 -2.20 -13.83 20.07
C GLY A 224 -1.94 -12.38 19.64
N MET A 225 -2.99 -11.58 19.41
CA MET A 225 -2.87 -10.16 19.11
C MET A 225 -2.60 -9.35 20.38
N LEU A 226 -1.79 -8.32 20.30
CA LEU A 226 -1.55 -7.39 21.43
C LEU A 226 -2.86 -6.65 21.76
N THR A 227 -3.11 -6.44 23.06
CA THR A 227 -4.33 -5.77 23.53
C THR A 227 -4.08 -4.34 24.03
N ASP A 228 -2.85 -4.00 24.35
CA ASP A 228 -2.42 -2.69 24.82
C ASP A 228 -1.71 -1.83 23.74
N VAL A 229 -1.44 -2.40 22.56
CA VAL A 229 -0.92 -1.69 21.39
C VAL A 229 -1.92 -1.81 20.25
N SER A 230 -2.16 -0.72 19.55
CA SER A 230 -2.95 -0.69 18.31
C SER A 230 -2.34 0.28 17.31
N ALA A 231 -2.61 0.10 16.03
CA ALA A 231 -2.00 0.89 14.98
C ALA A 231 -2.98 1.29 13.86
N VAL A 232 -2.56 2.27 13.09
CA VAL A 232 -3.10 2.57 11.75
C VAL A 232 -1.91 2.61 10.79
N ALA A 233 -2.03 1.95 9.64
CA ALA A 233 -1.13 2.15 8.52
C ALA A 233 -1.76 3.23 7.63
N LEU A 234 -1.03 4.31 7.43
CA LEU A 234 -1.46 5.38 6.55
C LEU A 234 -0.94 5.12 5.15
N ASP A 235 -1.86 5.11 4.21
CA ASP A 235 -1.57 4.97 2.79
C ASP A 235 -2.59 5.77 1.98
N GLY A 236 -2.30 6.04 0.70
CA GLY A 236 -3.21 6.76 -0.17
C GLY A 236 -4.57 6.06 -0.25
N SER A 237 -5.59 6.64 0.37
CA SER A 237 -6.88 6.01 0.59
C SER A 237 -8.06 6.81 0.04
N TYR A 238 -9.27 6.50 0.47
CA TYR A 238 -10.52 7.04 -0.07
C TYR A 238 -11.08 8.22 0.74
N GLY A 239 -10.21 9.02 1.35
CA GLY A 239 -10.65 10.18 2.15
C GLY A 239 -11.08 9.76 3.55
N TRP A 240 -10.20 9.11 4.30
CA TRP A 240 -10.40 8.67 5.68
C TRP A 240 -11.50 7.63 5.83
N VAL A 241 -11.65 6.77 4.83
CA VAL A 241 -12.47 5.56 4.88
C VAL A 241 -11.62 4.41 5.37
N PRO A 242 -11.96 3.75 6.49
CA PRO A 242 -11.13 2.67 7.00
C PRO A 242 -11.17 1.45 6.10
N ILE A 243 -9.99 1.03 5.67
CA ILE A 243 -9.77 -0.22 4.95
C ILE A 243 -9.54 -1.32 5.97
N VAL A 244 -10.40 -2.32 5.94
CA VAL A 244 -10.42 -3.40 6.94
C VAL A 244 -9.83 -4.71 6.43
N GLY A 245 -9.24 -4.71 5.25
CA GLY A 245 -8.57 -5.86 4.69
C GLY A 245 -8.12 -5.66 3.25
N HIS A 246 -7.22 -6.52 2.80
CA HIS A 246 -6.78 -6.62 1.41
C HIS A 246 -6.59 -8.08 1.02
N ARG A 247 -6.72 -8.37 -0.27
CA ARG A 247 -6.44 -9.69 -0.81
C ARG A 247 -4.96 -10.02 -0.70
N GLY A 248 -4.65 -11.30 -0.48
CA GLY A 248 -3.32 -11.82 -0.67
C GLY A 248 -2.92 -11.80 -2.14
N ALA A 249 -1.62 -11.90 -2.38
CA ALA A 249 -1.06 -12.03 -3.70
C ALA A 249 -0.12 -13.24 -3.76
N VAL A 250 -0.09 -13.92 -4.90
CA VAL A 250 0.99 -14.84 -5.26
C VAL A 250 1.36 -14.61 -6.72
N GLN A 251 2.64 -14.38 -6.94
CA GLN A 251 3.21 -14.18 -8.27
C GLN A 251 3.99 -15.43 -8.67
N LEU A 252 3.62 -15.98 -9.81
CA LEU A 252 4.19 -17.23 -10.33
C LEU A 252 4.90 -16.97 -11.65
N ALA A 253 6.10 -17.52 -11.82
CA ALA A 253 6.71 -17.70 -13.13
C ALA A 253 6.36 -19.10 -13.65
N VAL A 254 5.80 -19.16 -14.84
CA VAL A 254 5.56 -20.40 -15.58
C VAL A 254 6.58 -20.47 -16.71
N THR A 255 7.40 -21.48 -16.71
CA THR A 255 8.40 -21.72 -17.76
C THR A 255 8.01 -22.94 -18.59
N THR A 256 7.88 -22.77 -19.89
CA THR A 256 7.70 -23.89 -20.82
C THR A 256 9.01 -24.26 -21.53
N ARG A 257 9.22 -25.55 -21.71
CA ARG A 257 10.39 -26.08 -22.42
C ARG A 257 9.95 -26.99 -23.56
N GLY A 258 10.56 -26.76 -24.70
CA GLY A 258 10.32 -27.52 -25.92
C GLY A 258 11.61 -28.12 -26.49
N ARG A 259 11.71 -28.14 -27.81
CA ARG A 259 12.88 -28.61 -28.54
C ARG A 259 13.14 -27.70 -29.74
N ALA A 260 14.36 -27.14 -29.80
CA ALA A 260 14.78 -26.32 -30.92
C ALA A 260 14.85 -27.14 -32.22
N ALA A 261 14.51 -26.49 -33.33
CA ALA A 261 14.67 -26.99 -34.68
C ALA A 261 14.78 -25.81 -35.66
N HIS A 262 15.18 -26.10 -36.90
CA HIS A 262 15.16 -25.07 -37.94
C HIS A 262 13.71 -24.71 -38.29
N ALA A 263 13.41 -23.42 -38.45
CA ALA A 263 12.04 -22.95 -38.70
C ALA A 263 11.44 -23.48 -40.03
N ALA A 264 12.27 -23.92 -40.98
CA ALA A 264 11.83 -24.57 -42.21
C ALA A 264 11.37 -26.04 -42.04
N THR A 265 11.68 -26.66 -40.90
CA THR A 265 11.27 -28.02 -40.55
C THR A 265 10.64 -28.05 -39.16
N PRO A 266 9.50 -27.34 -38.97
CA PRO A 266 8.90 -27.12 -37.64
C PRO A 266 8.43 -28.42 -36.98
N GLU A 267 8.14 -29.46 -37.75
CA GLU A 267 7.73 -30.79 -37.30
C GLU A 267 8.84 -31.53 -36.50
N LEU A 268 10.12 -31.10 -36.67
CA LEU A 268 11.24 -31.64 -35.90
C LEU A 268 11.42 -30.95 -34.56
N GLY A 269 10.75 -29.80 -34.34
CA GLY A 269 10.81 -29.03 -33.11
C GLY A 269 9.61 -29.23 -32.21
N VAL A 270 9.68 -28.62 -31.01
CA VAL A 270 8.56 -28.46 -30.11
C VAL A 270 8.59 -27.01 -29.63
N ASN A 271 7.62 -26.22 -30.07
CA ASN A 271 7.64 -24.75 -29.87
C ASN A 271 7.16 -24.38 -28.44
N ALA A 272 8.09 -23.91 -27.61
CA ALA A 272 7.78 -23.51 -26.24
C ALA A 272 6.91 -22.28 -26.16
N VAL A 273 7.00 -21.31 -27.10
CA VAL A 273 6.14 -20.13 -27.15
C VAL A 273 4.70 -20.53 -27.45
N THR A 274 4.47 -21.48 -28.39
CA THR A 274 3.13 -22.01 -28.67
C THR A 274 2.56 -22.74 -27.46
N ALA A 275 3.39 -23.49 -26.72
CA ALA A 275 3.00 -24.14 -25.47
C ALA A 275 2.58 -23.09 -24.42
N MET A 276 3.35 -22.04 -24.24
CA MET A 276 3.03 -20.94 -23.33
C MET A 276 1.73 -20.22 -23.73
N ALA A 277 1.54 -19.94 -25.01
CA ALA A 277 0.31 -19.32 -25.50
C ALA A 277 -0.95 -20.14 -25.15
N ARG A 278 -0.86 -21.48 -25.22
CA ARG A 278 -1.96 -22.36 -24.79
C ARG A 278 -2.22 -22.25 -23.28
N ILE A 279 -1.19 -22.19 -22.46
CA ILE A 279 -1.33 -21.99 -21.01
C ILE A 279 -1.97 -20.64 -20.70
N ILE A 280 -1.50 -19.55 -21.34
CA ILE A 280 -2.04 -18.20 -21.14
C ILE A 280 -3.54 -18.17 -21.49
N VAL A 281 -3.93 -18.67 -22.66
CA VAL A 281 -5.32 -18.69 -23.07
C VAL A 281 -6.16 -19.54 -22.10
N ALA A 282 -5.72 -20.77 -21.80
CA ALA A 282 -6.44 -21.65 -20.89
C ALA A 282 -6.68 -21.01 -19.52
N LEU A 283 -5.66 -20.43 -18.90
CA LEU A 283 -5.79 -19.79 -17.59
C LEU A 283 -6.61 -18.48 -17.64
N THR A 284 -6.54 -17.73 -18.76
CA THR A 284 -7.34 -16.52 -18.92
C THR A 284 -8.83 -16.84 -19.04
N ASP A 285 -9.16 -17.83 -19.85
CA ASP A 285 -10.55 -18.24 -20.09
C ASP A 285 -11.12 -19.05 -18.92
N GLY A 286 -10.26 -19.79 -18.20
CA GLY A 286 -10.64 -20.69 -17.11
C GLY A 286 -10.40 -20.14 -15.71
N ALA A 287 -10.29 -18.82 -15.53
CA ALA A 287 -10.02 -18.22 -14.22
C ALA A 287 -11.08 -18.58 -13.16
N GLU A 288 -12.36 -18.60 -13.54
CA GLU A 288 -13.46 -19.02 -12.67
C GLU A 288 -13.35 -20.50 -12.27
N GLU A 289 -12.99 -21.38 -13.23
CA GLU A 289 -12.81 -22.81 -12.94
C GLU A 289 -11.61 -23.06 -12.02
N VAL A 290 -10.53 -22.26 -12.11
CA VAL A 290 -9.41 -22.31 -11.18
C VAL A 290 -9.88 -21.92 -9.77
N GLU A 291 -10.67 -20.84 -9.62
CA GLU A 291 -11.24 -20.43 -8.33
C GLU A 291 -12.17 -21.51 -7.75
N GLU A 292 -13.02 -22.12 -8.58
CA GLU A 292 -13.89 -23.24 -8.16
C GLU A 292 -13.09 -24.44 -7.64
N ARG A 293 -11.91 -24.74 -8.21
CA ARG A 293 -11.01 -25.81 -7.74
C ARG A 293 -10.41 -25.50 -6.37
N VAL A 294 -10.06 -24.24 -6.10
CA VAL A 294 -9.65 -23.81 -4.77
C VAL A 294 -10.81 -23.96 -3.77
N GLY A 295 -12.01 -23.60 -4.21
CA GLY A 295 -13.29 -23.88 -3.55
C GLY A 295 -13.32 -23.44 -2.08
N LYS A 296 -13.58 -24.38 -1.18
CA LYS A 296 -13.76 -24.14 0.26
C LYS A 296 -12.50 -23.65 1.00
N ALA A 297 -11.33 -23.63 0.34
CA ALA A 297 -10.13 -23.02 0.91
C ALA A 297 -10.16 -21.48 0.85
N LEU A 298 -11.15 -20.87 0.16
CA LEU A 298 -11.36 -19.43 0.10
C LEU A 298 -12.60 -19.00 0.88
N ASN A 299 -12.53 -17.82 1.49
CA ASN A 299 -13.68 -17.11 2.06
C ASN A 299 -13.77 -15.70 1.42
N PRO A 300 -14.56 -15.52 0.35
CA PRO A 300 -14.65 -14.25 -0.36
C PRO A 300 -15.57 -13.21 0.30
N ALA A 301 -16.16 -13.50 1.46
CA ALA A 301 -17.23 -12.68 2.06
C ALA A 301 -16.79 -11.22 2.34
N LEU A 302 -15.53 -11.00 2.74
CA LEU A 302 -14.99 -9.65 2.99
C LEU A 302 -14.21 -9.12 1.78
N LEU A 303 -13.26 -9.92 1.26
CA LEU A 303 -12.26 -9.45 0.29
C LEU A 303 -12.67 -9.66 -1.17
N GLY A 304 -13.83 -10.27 -1.41
CA GLY A 304 -14.30 -10.58 -2.76
C GLY A 304 -13.62 -11.80 -3.39
N PRO A 305 -13.93 -12.10 -4.65
CA PRO A 305 -13.44 -13.29 -5.34
C PRO A 305 -11.94 -13.22 -5.65
N MET A 306 -11.37 -14.38 -6.00
CA MET A 306 -10.03 -14.48 -6.55
C MET A 306 -9.97 -13.78 -7.92
N THR A 307 -8.81 -13.21 -8.26
CA THR A 307 -8.55 -12.69 -9.60
C THR A 307 -7.19 -13.14 -10.08
N MET A 308 -7.03 -13.32 -11.38
CA MET A 308 -5.80 -13.78 -12.00
C MET A 308 -5.47 -12.94 -13.24
N ALA A 309 -4.30 -12.30 -13.23
CA ALA A 309 -3.74 -11.61 -14.38
C ALA A 309 -2.64 -12.49 -14.99
N VAL A 310 -2.89 -13.03 -16.18
CA VAL A 310 -2.00 -13.99 -16.85
C VAL A 310 -1.16 -13.28 -17.89
N GLY A 311 0.14 -13.56 -17.92
CA GLY A 311 1.06 -12.96 -18.89
C GLY A 311 1.42 -11.51 -18.56
N THR A 312 1.52 -11.15 -17.27
CA THR A 312 1.96 -9.81 -16.85
C THR A 312 3.37 -9.48 -17.35
N THR A 313 4.22 -10.49 -17.51
CA THR A 313 5.44 -10.44 -18.33
C THR A 313 5.53 -11.69 -19.19
N ILE A 314 6.20 -11.60 -20.34
CA ILE A 314 6.51 -12.73 -21.19
C ILE A 314 7.90 -12.57 -21.83
N ALA A 315 8.69 -13.65 -21.83
CA ALA A 315 9.99 -13.72 -22.47
C ALA A 315 10.15 -15.08 -23.17
N GLY A 316 10.74 -15.08 -24.38
CA GLY A 316 10.95 -16.32 -25.15
C GLY A 316 11.10 -16.04 -26.65
N GLY A 317 11.24 -17.08 -27.45
CA GLY A 317 11.27 -16.97 -28.90
C GLY A 317 12.48 -16.23 -29.47
N GLY A 318 13.65 -16.30 -28.84
CA GLY A 318 14.86 -15.61 -29.29
C GLY A 318 14.82 -14.08 -29.09
N VAL A 319 13.86 -13.60 -28.32
CA VAL A 319 13.78 -12.20 -27.89
C VAL A 319 14.10 -12.13 -26.40
N ARG A 320 15.16 -11.42 -26.07
CA ARG A 320 15.53 -11.11 -24.67
C ARG A 320 15.35 -9.62 -24.46
N ALA A 321 14.45 -9.25 -23.54
CA ALA A 321 14.47 -7.90 -23.01
C ALA A 321 15.66 -7.79 -22.06
N VAL A 322 16.60 -6.92 -22.35
CA VAL A 322 17.72 -6.60 -21.46
C VAL A 322 17.51 -5.18 -20.98
N HIS A 323 17.32 -5.02 -19.67
CA HIS A 323 17.37 -3.71 -19.03
C HIS A 323 18.84 -3.38 -18.77
N MET A 324 19.37 -2.48 -19.55
CA MET A 324 20.67 -1.86 -19.30
C MET A 324 20.48 -0.34 -19.26
N ASP A 325 20.87 0.28 -18.14
CA ASP A 325 20.99 1.75 -17.96
C ASP A 325 19.80 2.60 -18.45
N GLY A 326 18.58 2.21 -18.08
CA GLY A 326 17.39 3.04 -18.24
C GLY A 326 16.73 3.03 -19.64
N ALA A 327 17.20 2.20 -20.56
CA ALA A 327 16.53 1.96 -21.83
C ALA A 327 16.31 0.45 -22.06
N PRO A 328 15.09 -0.01 -22.36
CA PRO A 328 14.87 -1.40 -22.75
C PRO A 328 15.55 -1.67 -24.08
N SER A 329 16.55 -2.55 -24.10
CA SER A 329 17.11 -3.09 -25.32
C SER A 329 16.53 -4.49 -25.59
N VAL A 330 16.20 -4.76 -26.84
CA VAL A 330 15.67 -6.06 -27.27
C VAL A 330 16.72 -6.73 -28.15
N GLU A 331 17.35 -7.78 -27.62
CA GLU A 331 18.21 -8.64 -28.44
C GLU A 331 17.36 -9.63 -29.21
N ARG A 332 17.57 -9.71 -30.52
CA ARG A 332 16.95 -10.70 -31.39
C ARG A 332 17.98 -11.75 -31.78
N ALA A 333 17.73 -12.98 -31.39
CA ALA A 333 18.55 -14.12 -31.80
C ALA A 333 17.64 -15.26 -32.28
N GLY A 334 18.08 -15.98 -33.32
CA GLY A 334 17.42 -17.21 -33.75
C GLY A 334 16.05 -17.05 -34.39
N ILE A 335 15.82 -16.00 -35.18
CA ILE A 335 14.53 -15.76 -35.87
C ILE A 335 14.11 -16.89 -36.84
N ASN A 336 15.05 -17.76 -37.21
CA ASN A 336 14.84 -18.92 -38.07
C ASN A 336 14.87 -20.26 -37.31
N ALA A 337 14.70 -20.22 -35.99
CA ALA A 337 14.67 -21.43 -35.12
C ALA A 337 13.32 -21.54 -34.40
N ILE A 338 12.88 -22.77 -34.18
CA ILE A 338 11.79 -23.07 -33.26
C ILE A 338 12.26 -22.82 -31.84
N PRO A 339 11.60 -21.97 -31.03
CA PRO A 339 12.02 -21.67 -29.67
C PRO A 339 11.77 -22.88 -28.74
N ASP A 340 12.75 -23.19 -27.92
CA ASP A 340 12.73 -24.28 -26.94
C ASP A 340 12.49 -23.82 -25.51
N TRP A 341 12.34 -22.50 -25.30
CA TRP A 341 12.10 -21.90 -24.00
C TRP A 341 11.12 -20.72 -24.12
N CYS A 342 10.21 -20.59 -23.14
CA CYS A 342 9.40 -19.41 -22.91
C CYS A 342 9.02 -19.34 -21.43
N GLU A 343 9.00 -18.13 -20.87
CA GLU A 343 8.55 -17.86 -19.51
C GLU A 343 7.50 -16.75 -19.53
N ALA A 344 6.44 -16.91 -18.74
CA ALA A 344 5.46 -15.88 -18.48
C ALA A 344 5.16 -15.81 -16.99
N THR A 345 4.73 -14.65 -16.51
CA THR A 345 4.34 -14.45 -15.12
C THR A 345 2.83 -14.35 -14.97
N ILE A 346 2.33 -14.78 -13.81
CA ILE A 346 0.93 -14.73 -13.41
C ILE A 346 0.88 -14.02 -12.06
N ASP A 347 0.04 -12.99 -11.94
CA ASP A 347 -0.31 -12.35 -10.67
C ASP A 347 -1.69 -12.82 -10.24
N ILE A 348 -1.79 -13.47 -9.09
CA ILE A 348 -3.03 -14.01 -8.54
C ILE A 348 -3.34 -13.28 -7.24
N ARG A 349 -4.55 -12.71 -7.15
CA ARG A 349 -5.06 -12.10 -5.92
C ARG A 349 -6.14 -13.00 -5.34
N PHE A 350 -6.02 -13.35 -4.06
CA PHE A 350 -6.91 -14.31 -3.41
C PHE A 350 -7.38 -13.81 -2.03
N PRO A 351 -8.64 -14.13 -1.63
CA PRO A 351 -9.15 -13.78 -0.31
C PRO A 351 -8.55 -14.69 0.78
N GLN A 352 -8.85 -14.37 2.05
CA GLN A 352 -8.49 -15.20 3.19
C GLN A 352 -9.15 -16.58 3.13
N GLY A 353 -8.59 -17.52 3.86
CA GLY A 353 -9.22 -18.82 4.13
C GLY A 353 -10.30 -18.74 5.23
N PRO A 354 -11.09 -19.83 5.40
CA PRO A 354 -12.17 -19.88 6.39
C PRO A 354 -11.68 -19.93 7.85
N ARG A 355 -10.42 -20.26 8.08
CA ARG A 355 -9.78 -20.31 9.42
C ARG A 355 -8.71 -19.24 9.58
N TYR A 356 -8.81 -18.16 8.79
CA TYR A 356 -7.89 -17.03 8.90
C TYR A 356 -7.76 -16.56 10.36
N PRO A 357 -6.57 -16.22 10.86
CA PRO A 357 -5.27 -16.16 10.17
C PRO A 357 -4.46 -17.50 10.18
N SER A 358 -4.99 -18.58 10.73
CA SER A 358 -4.24 -19.83 10.92
C SER A 358 -3.98 -20.62 9.63
N ASP A 359 -4.74 -20.39 8.57
CA ASP A 359 -4.69 -21.12 7.30
C ASP A 359 -4.10 -20.33 6.11
N VAL A 360 -3.46 -19.21 6.36
CA VAL A 360 -2.89 -18.34 5.30
C VAL A 360 -1.99 -19.10 4.33
N ARG A 361 -1.09 -19.94 4.84
CA ARG A 361 -0.19 -20.74 4.02
C ARG A 361 -0.95 -21.81 3.23
N GLU A 362 -1.85 -22.53 3.91
CA GLU A 362 -2.67 -23.58 3.28
C GLU A 362 -3.53 -23.02 2.15
N THR A 363 -4.11 -21.83 2.35
CA THR A 363 -4.91 -21.13 1.35
C THR A 363 -4.08 -20.77 0.11
N LYS A 364 -2.89 -20.21 0.30
CA LYS A 364 -1.96 -19.92 -0.80
C LYS A 364 -1.56 -21.18 -1.55
N ASP A 365 -1.18 -22.23 -0.81
CA ASP A 365 -0.74 -23.49 -1.41
C ASP A 365 -1.88 -24.16 -2.22
N ALA A 366 -3.13 -24.03 -1.75
CA ALA A 366 -4.31 -24.48 -2.51
C ALA A 366 -4.53 -23.70 -3.82
N VAL A 367 -4.30 -22.39 -3.80
CA VAL A 367 -4.36 -21.55 -5.02
C VAL A 367 -3.31 -22.00 -6.04
N VAL A 368 -2.07 -22.19 -5.62
CA VAL A 368 -0.98 -22.64 -6.50
C VAL A 368 -1.25 -24.06 -7.04
N ALA A 369 -1.77 -24.96 -6.19
CA ALA A 369 -2.15 -26.30 -6.61
C ALA A 369 -3.27 -26.30 -7.67
N ALA A 370 -4.31 -25.49 -7.47
CA ALA A 370 -5.42 -25.37 -8.42
C ALA A 370 -4.97 -24.88 -9.80
N VAL A 371 -4.05 -23.92 -9.86
CA VAL A 371 -3.43 -23.47 -11.13
C VAL A 371 -2.70 -24.62 -11.81
N ARG A 372 -1.90 -25.39 -11.09
CA ARG A 372 -1.17 -26.54 -11.62
C ARG A 372 -2.12 -27.60 -12.14
N GLU A 373 -3.10 -28.00 -11.35
CA GLU A 373 -4.09 -29.01 -11.72
C GLU A 373 -4.92 -28.59 -12.94
N TYR A 374 -5.24 -27.29 -13.04
CA TYR A 374 -5.97 -26.76 -14.19
C TYR A 374 -5.14 -26.86 -15.47
N ILE A 375 -3.88 -26.47 -15.45
CA ILE A 375 -2.95 -26.62 -16.59
C ILE A 375 -2.83 -28.11 -16.96
N GLU A 376 -2.67 -29.00 -15.99
CA GLU A 376 -2.52 -30.45 -16.22
C GLU A 376 -3.74 -31.10 -16.81
N GLY A 377 -4.93 -30.64 -16.43
CA GLY A 377 -6.20 -31.18 -16.92
C GLY A 377 -6.69 -30.62 -18.26
N THR A 378 -6.23 -29.41 -18.62
CA THR A 378 -6.81 -28.65 -19.74
C THR A 378 -5.87 -28.52 -20.93
N VAL A 379 -4.53 -28.45 -20.69
CA VAL A 379 -3.57 -28.17 -21.76
C VAL A 379 -2.86 -29.44 -22.23
N ASP A 380 -3.06 -29.79 -23.52
CA ASP A 380 -2.36 -30.93 -24.14
C ASP A 380 -0.85 -30.66 -24.24
N ARG A 381 -0.08 -31.61 -23.74
CA ARG A 381 1.38 -31.47 -23.60
C ARG A 381 2.22 -31.78 -24.83
N GLY A 382 1.68 -32.18 -25.94
CA GLY A 382 2.33 -32.29 -27.24
C GLY A 382 3.87 -32.37 -27.30
N GLY A 383 4.54 -33.05 -26.33
CA GLY A 383 6.00 -33.20 -26.25
C GLY A 383 6.79 -32.07 -25.57
N TRP A 384 6.13 -31.09 -24.98
CA TRP A 384 6.73 -30.04 -24.15
C TRP A 384 6.53 -30.30 -22.65
N SER A 385 7.31 -29.61 -21.81
CA SER A 385 7.17 -29.62 -20.35
C SER A 385 7.01 -28.22 -19.82
N TYR A 386 6.53 -28.08 -18.57
CA TYR A 386 6.49 -26.82 -17.88
C TYR A 386 6.91 -26.94 -16.41
N GLU A 387 7.30 -25.82 -15.84
CA GLU A 387 7.63 -25.64 -14.44
C GLU A 387 6.91 -24.40 -13.91
N ILE A 388 6.44 -24.45 -12.66
CA ILE A 388 5.89 -23.28 -11.94
C ILE A 388 6.79 -22.98 -10.77
N ARG A 389 7.25 -21.73 -10.68
CA ARG A 389 8.08 -21.21 -9.59
C ARG A 389 7.40 -20.00 -8.97
N GLU A 390 7.26 -19.99 -7.66
CA GLU A 390 6.79 -18.82 -6.92
C GLU A 390 7.90 -17.73 -6.95
N LEU A 391 7.52 -16.52 -7.33
CA LEU A 391 8.40 -15.35 -7.35
C LEU A 391 8.28 -14.55 -6.07
N ASN A 392 7.03 -14.29 -5.65
CA ASN A 392 6.70 -13.50 -4.49
C ASN A 392 5.33 -13.90 -3.96
N SER A 393 5.08 -13.66 -2.68
CA SER A 393 3.76 -13.79 -2.09
C SER A 393 3.55 -12.83 -0.93
N VAL A 394 2.34 -12.29 -0.85
CA VAL A 394 1.86 -11.43 0.24
C VAL A 394 0.63 -12.11 0.85
N PRO A 395 0.56 -12.30 2.16
CA PRO A 395 -0.62 -12.89 2.78
C PRO A 395 -1.82 -11.95 2.70
N PRO A 396 -3.06 -12.48 2.63
CA PRO A 396 -4.25 -11.65 2.78
C PRO A 396 -4.34 -11.10 4.20
N VAL A 397 -4.96 -9.95 4.34
CA VAL A 397 -5.31 -9.37 5.64
C VAL A 397 -6.82 -9.20 5.73
N ALA A 398 -7.42 -9.61 6.83
CA ALA A 398 -8.82 -9.41 7.15
C ALA A 398 -8.95 -9.13 8.65
N LEU A 399 -9.41 -7.95 9.03
CA LEU A 399 -9.56 -7.60 10.44
C LEU A 399 -10.71 -8.39 11.09
N ALA A 400 -11.68 -8.84 10.29
CA ALA A 400 -12.81 -9.61 10.73
C ALA A 400 -13.39 -10.44 9.56
N PRO A 401 -14.26 -11.44 9.82
CA PRO A 401 -14.81 -12.27 8.76
C PRO A 401 -15.86 -11.56 7.87
N SER A 402 -16.37 -10.40 8.29
CA SER A 402 -17.33 -9.59 7.54
C SER A 402 -17.22 -8.11 7.87
N PHE A 403 -17.80 -7.25 7.04
CA PHE A 403 -17.86 -5.81 7.29
C PHE A 403 -18.59 -5.46 8.59
N GLU A 404 -19.68 -6.16 8.94
CA GLU A 404 -20.39 -5.96 10.19
C GLU A 404 -19.52 -6.27 11.41
N ALA A 405 -18.81 -7.39 11.39
CA ALA A 405 -17.88 -7.74 12.44
C ALA A 405 -16.69 -6.77 12.52
N ALA A 406 -16.18 -6.31 11.39
CA ALA A 406 -15.11 -5.30 11.34
C ALA A 406 -15.57 -3.97 11.95
N ALA A 407 -16.79 -3.51 11.62
CA ALA A 407 -17.36 -2.28 12.17
C ALA A 407 -17.52 -2.30 13.70
N ALA A 408 -17.66 -3.49 14.29
CA ALA A 408 -17.78 -3.69 15.73
C ALA A 408 -16.42 -3.69 16.46
N LEU A 409 -15.30 -3.80 15.75
CA LEU A 409 -13.98 -3.73 16.36
C LEU A 409 -13.74 -2.34 16.99
N PRO A 410 -13.27 -2.26 18.26
CA PRO A 410 -13.15 -0.98 18.97
C PRO A 410 -12.34 0.07 18.21
N LEU A 411 -11.24 -0.32 17.59
CA LEU A 411 -10.37 0.58 16.81
C LEU A 411 -11.10 1.15 15.59
N VAL A 412 -11.76 0.29 14.81
CA VAL A 412 -12.51 0.67 13.61
C VAL A 412 -13.72 1.53 13.96
N HIS A 413 -14.47 1.15 15.01
CA HIS A 413 -15.62 1.92 15.49
C HIS A 413 -15.22 3.34 15.96
N GLN A 414 -14.12 3.46 16.71
CA GLN A 414 -13.62 4.76 17.18
C GLN A 414 -13.16 5.62 16.02
N GLU A 415 -12.44 5.04 15.05
CA GLU A 415 -12.02 5.76 13.85
C GLU A 415 -13.21 6.31 13.09
N ARG A 416 -14.20 5.48 12.71
CA ARG A 416 -15.41 5.90 11.99
C ARG A 416 -16.16 7.01 12.70
N ARG A 417 -16.30 6.92 14.02
CA ARG A 417 -16.92 7.95 14.83
C ARG A 417 -16.14 9.28 14.76
N ARG A 418 -14.81 9.25 14.80
CA ARG A 418 -13.97 10.46 14.74
C ARG A 418 -13.91 11.04 13.34
N ALA A 419 -13.82 10.20 12.33
CA ALA A 419 -13.96 10.60 10.95
C ALA A 419 -15.34 11.26 10.74
N GLY A 420 -16.42 10.68 11.28
CA GLY A 420 -17.77 11.26 11.21
C GLY A 420 -17.87 12.65 11.81
N GLN A 421 -17.20 12.93 12.92
CA GLN A 421 -17.15 14.25 13.53
C GLN A 421 -16.41 15.30 12.69
N VAL A 422 -15.36 14.87 11.99
CA VAL A 422 -14.52 15.77 11.18
C VAL A 422 -15.10 15.98 9.79
N LEU A 423 -15.55 14.91 9.16
CA LEU A 423 -16.04 14.90 7.77
C LEU A 423 -17.50 15.33 7.63
N GLY A 424 -18.28 15.29 8.75
CA GLY A 424 -19.71 15.51 8.72
C GLY A 424 -20.56 14.30 8.30
N PHE A 425 -19.96 13.16 8.07
CA PHE A 425 -20.61 11.87 7.79
C PHE A 425 -19.74 10.72 8.30
N GLU A 426 -20.34 9.66 8.81
CA GLU A 426 -19.62 8.47 9.21
C GLU A 426 -19.26 7.63 7.98
N PRO A 427 -17.98 7.34 7.73
CA PRO A 427 -17.57 6.59 6.54
C PRO A 427 -18.01 5.13 6.58
N ASP A 428 -18.32 4.56 5.43
CA ASP A 428 -18.48 3.11 5.28
C ASP A 428 -17.11 2.41 5.42
N LEU A 429 -17.11 1.09 5.50
CA LEU A 429 -15.87 0.28 5.48
C LEU A 429 -15.56 -0.18 4.06
N GLU A 430 -14.29 -0.32 3.74
CA GLU A 430 -13.85 -0.81 2.44
C GLU A 430 -12.69 -1.81 2.58
N THR A 431 -12.31 -2.41 1.45
CA THR A 431 -11.15 -3.30 1.32
C THR A 431 -10.25 -2.81 0.19
N ALA A 432 -8.94 -2.97 0.33
CA ALA A 432 -7.97 -2.60 -0.71
C ALA A 432 -7.67 -3.77 -1.66
N PRO A 433 -7.32 -3.48 -2.92
CA PRO A 433 -6.86 -4.50 -3.86
C PRO A 433 -5.40 -4.92 -3.62
N GLY A 434 -4.58 -4.06 -3.02
CA GLY A 434 -3.15 -4.24 -2.73
C GLY A 434 -2.86 -4.39 -1.25
N GLY A 435 -1.67 -4.86 -0.91
CA GLY A 435 -1.16 -4.91 0.47
C GLY A 435 -0.54 -3.58 0.88
N THR A 436 -0.38 -3.39 2.18
CA THR A 436 0.30 -2.26 2.83
C THR A 436 1.19 -2.77 3.95
N ASP A 437 1.96 -1.90 4.59
CA ASP A 437 2.78 -2.20 5.76
C ASP A 437 1.99 -2.79 6.95
N ALA A 438 0.66 -2.60 6.99
CA ALA A 438 -0.23 -3.27 7.95
C ALA A 438 -0.10 -4.80 7.91
N THR A 439 0.22 -5.38 6.75
CA THR A 439 0.49 -6.81 6.59
C THR A 439 1.53 -7.30 7.60
N PHE A 440 2.63 -6.57 7.73
CA PHE A 440 3.72 -6.91 8.64
C PHE A 440 3.34 -6.68 10.11
N MET A 441 2.66 -5.57 10.40
CA MET A 441 2.19 -5.29 11.76
C MET A 441 1.20 -6.34 12.28
N ILE A 442 0.27 -6.79 11.44
CA ILE A 442 -0.74 -7.80 11.81
C ILE A 442 -0.15 -9.19 11.88
N HIS A 443 0.54 -9.65 10.84
CA HIS A 443 1.00 -11.04 10.76
C HIS A 443 2.26 -11.32 11.57
N GLN A 444 3.19 -10.37 11.68
CA GLN A 444 4.47 -10.58 12.35
C GLN A 444 4.52 -9.95 13.73
N ALA A 445 4.17 -8.66 13.85
CA ALA A 445 4.17 -7.98 15.16
C ALA A 445 2.95 -8.30 16.03
N ARG A 446 1.87 -8.81 15.43
CA ARG A 446 0.61 -9.11 16.10
C ARG A 446 -0.05 -7.88 16.72
N ILE A 447 0.01 -6.76 16.04
CA ILE A 447 -0.62 -5.50 16.42
C ILE A 447 -1.95 -5.34 15.67
N PRO A 448 -3.10 -5.14 16.35
CA PRO A 448 -4.35 -4.78 15.69
C PRO A 448 -4.16 -3.44 14.93
N THR A 449 -4.30 -3.48 13.60
CA THR A 449 -3.96 -2.35 12.74
C THR A 449 -5.07 -2.10 11.72
N ILE A 450 -5.59 -0.85 11.60
CA ILE A 450 -6.38 -0.48 10.41
C ILE A 450 -5.45 -0.56 9.21
N VAL A 451 -5.89 -1.26 8.17
CA VAL A 451 -5.02 -1.74 7.09
C VAL A 451 -4.54 -0.63 6.18
N GLU A 452 -5.41 0.33 5.91
CA GLU A 452 -5.11 1.51 5.11
C GLU A 452 -6.04 2.63 5.53
N LEU A 453 -5.50 3.83 5.72
CA LEU A 453 -6.26 5.02 6.08
C LEU A 453 -5.51 6.25 5.57
N GLY A 454 -6.19 7.16 4.87
CA GLY A 454 -5.50 8.34 4.33
C GLY A 454 -6.41 9.37 3.67
N PRO A 455 -5.84 10.50 3.24
CA PRO A 455 -6.56 11.56 2.57
C PRO A 455 -7.10 11.10 1.21
N ALA A 456 -8.04 11.87 0.68
CA ALA A 456 -8.47 11.69 -0.70
C ALA A 456 -7.41 12.23 -1.67
N GLY A 457 -7.29 11.55 -2.79
CA GLY A 457 -6.37 11.88 -3.87
C GLY A 457 -6.55 10.92 -5.03
N GLY A 458 -5.54 10.75 -5.84
CA GLY A 458 -5.62 9.79 -6.92
C GLY A 458 -4.40 9.72 -7.82
N LEU A 459 -4.47 8.76 -8.75
CA LEU A 459 -3.46 8.48 -9.77
C LEU A 459 -2.11 8.04 -9.15
N SER A 460 -2.14 7.36 -7.98
CA SER A 460 -0.95 6.68 -7.45
C SER A 460 -0.36 5.75 -8.51
N HIS A 461 0.96 5.64 -8.56
CA HIS A 461 1.73 4.83 -9.52
C HIS A 461 1.56 5.23 -11.01
N ASP A 462 0.73 6.24 -11.31
CA ASP A 462 0.61 6.82 -12.66
C ASP A 462 1.17 8.25 -12.68
N VAL A 463 1.16 8.89 -13.84
CA VAL A 463 1.46 10.33 -13.95
C VAL A 463 0.27 11.15 -13.45
N HIS A 464 0.53 12.40 -13.06
CA HIS A 464 -0.52 13.33 -12.60
C HIS A 464 -1.12 13.01 -11.22
N GLU A 465 -0.37 12.34 -10.38
CA GLU A 465 -0.73 12.08 -8.99
C GLU A 465 -1.03 13.38 -8.22
N PHE A 466 -2.05 13.34 -7.37
CA PHE A 466 -2.48 14.49 -6.56
C PHE A 466 -3.09 14.06 -5.24
N VAL A 467 -3.03 14.95 -4.24
CA VAL A 467 -3.72 14.80 -2.94
C VAL A 467 -4.57 16.02 -2.63
N GLU A 468 -5.73 15.82 -2.00
CA GLU A 468 -6.59 16.90 -1.52
C GLU A 468 -5.99 17.56 -0.26
N VAL A 469 -5.78 18.87 -0.32
CA VAL A 469 -5.20 19.65 0.79
C VAL A 469 -6.08 19.58 2.05
N ASP A 470 -7.40 19.75 1.88
CA ASP A 470 -8.32 19.69 3.01
C ASP A 470 -8.36 18.30 3.63
N GLY A 471 -8.21 17.23 2.81
CA GLY A 471 -8.13 15.86 3.28
C GLY A 471 -6.92 15.61 4.19
N VAL A 472 -5.78 16.23 3.93
CA VAL A 472 -4.60 16.15 4.80
C VAL A 472 -4.88 16.79 6.17
N ILE A 473 -5.55 17.94 6.21
CA ILE A 473 -5.91 18.63 7.44
C ILE A 473 -6.97 17.85 8.23
N GLU A 474 -7.99 17.31 7.53
CA GLU A 474 -9.00 16.42 8.11
C GLU A 474 -8.32 15.23 8.81
N GLY A 475 -7.28 14.66 8.19
CA GLY A 475 -6.51 13.55 8.74
C GLY A 475 -5.78 13.85 10.03
N GLY A 476 -5.12 15.00 10.10
CA GLY A 476 -4.49 15.44 11.35
C GLY A 476 -5.48 15.50 12.51
N LYS A 477 -6.74 15.94 12.25
CA LYS A 477 -7.81 15.97 13.25
C LYS A 477 -8.28 14.57 13.64
N ILE A 478 -8.52 13.71 12.67
CA ILE A 478 -9.01 12.34 12.89
C ILE A 478 -8.00 11.55 13.70
N LEU A 479 -6.73 11.56 13.30
CA LEU A 479 -5.64 10.83 13.95
C LEU A 479 -5.42 11.31 15.40
N ALA A 480 -5.42 12.63 15.62
CA ALA A 480 -5.27 13.18 16.97
C ALA A 480 -6.45 12.78 17.89
N LEU A 481 -7.69 12.82 17.39
CA LEU A 481 -8.85 12.40 18.16
C LEU A 481 -8.87 10.88 18.39
N LEU A 482 -8.44 10.10 17.42
CA LEU A 482 -8.34 8.65 17.56
C LEU A 482 -7.28 8.25 18.60
N ALA A 483 -6.13 8.92 18.62
CA ALA A 483 -5.10 8.72 19.64
C ALA A 483 -5.64 8.97 21.07
N ILE A 484 -6.42 10.04 21.25
CA ILE A 484 -7.08 10.35 22.54
C ILE A 484 -8.08 9.24 22.90
N ASP A 485 -8.88 8.73 21.96
CA ASP A 485 -9.84 7.65 22.22
C ASP A 485 -9.14 6.33 22.60
N ARG A 486 -8.00 6.05 21.95
CA ARG A 486 -7.24 4.82 22.22
C ARG A 486 -6.54 4.84 23.57
N LEU A 487 -6.02 5.97 23.97
CA LEU A 487 -5.15 6.07 25.13
C LEU A 487 -5.87 6.67 26.36
N GLY A 488 -6.85 7.56 26.14
CA GLY A 488 -7.45 8.35 27.22
C GLY A 488 -6.51 9.42 27.74
N LEU A 489 -6.95 10.17 28.73
CA LEU A 489 -6.11 11.08 29.52
C LEU A 489 -5.64 10.33 30.78
N ALA A 490 -4.42 10.64 31.23
CA ALA A 490 -3.96 10.19 32.55
C ALA A 490 -4.75 10.91 33.66
N GLU A 491 -5.12 10.17 34.71
CA GLU A 491 -5.75 10.70 35.90
C GLU A 491 -4.74 11.50 36.77
#